data_48fc388d06b9b9e70b3300ceabf55caf
#
_entry.id   48fc388d06b9b9e70b3300ceabf55caf
#
_cell.length_a   1.000
_cell.length_b   1.000
_cell.length_c   1.000
_cell.angle_alpha   90.00
_cell.angle_beta   90.00
_cell.angle_gamma   90.00
#
_symmetry.space_group_name_H-M   'P 1'
#
loop_
_entity.id
_entity.type
_entity.pdbx_description
1 polymer ?
#
loop_
_entity_poly.entity_id
_entity_poly.type
_entity_poly.pdbx_seq_one_letter_code
_entity_poly.pdbx_strand_id
1 'polypeptide(L)'
;PRATLYSSSAASDVYKRQGGDSASYPPDLWHYPRYKLTIACRANGLDPVDGPFADFRNPDFFRTECERGNVLGMAGKWAIHPSQVDIAQDAFSPSATAVSSARKQQKAYDQALEQGLGAIQVDGVMVDAASVRILQNIIDKADLIGM
;
A
#
# COMPACT_ATOMS: atom_id res chain seq x y z
N PRO A 1 21.98 18.42 6.14
CA PRO A 1 21.75 18.18 4.74
C PRO A 1 20.34 17.65 4.60
N ARG A 2 19.47 18.44 3.99
CA ARG A 2 18.14 17.99 3.65
C ARG A 2 18.33 16.83 2.67
N ALA A 3 17.95 15.62 3.07
CA ALA A 3 17.78 14.54 2.15
C ALA A 3 16.76 15.04 1.12
N THR A 4 17.24 15.24 -0.08
CA THR A 4 16.42 15.73 -1.17
C THR A 4 15.38 14.65 -1.47
N LEU A 5 14.13 15.02 -1.32
CA LEU A 5 12.94 14.23 -1.64
C LEU A 5 12.79 13.88 -3.15
N TYR A 6 13.90 13.92 -3.86
CA TYR A 6 13.94 13.56 -5.28
C TYR A 6 14.04 12.07 -5.50
N SER A 7 13.09 11.34 -4.87
CA SER A 7 13.88 10.23 -4.79
C SER A 7 13.34 8.94 -5.23
N SER A 8 12.14 8.75 -5.40
CA SER A 8 11.70 7.44 -5.85
C SER A 8 11.99 7.19 -7.33
N SER A 9 11.80 8.17 -8.21
CA SER A 9 12.11 8.02 -9.64
C SER A 9 13.61 8.02 -9.93
N ALA A 10 14.38 8.90 -9.29
CA ALA A 10 15.83 8.94 -9.48
C ALA A 10 16.51 7.70 -8.91
N ALA A 11 16.06 7.18 -7.76
CA ALA A 11 16.57 5.93 -7.22
C ALA A 11 16.22 4.75 -8.14
N SER A 12 15.01 4.70 -8.69
CA SER A 12 14.61 3.65 -9.62
C SER A 12 15.42 3.70 -10.93
N ASP A 13 15.79 4.89 -11.42
CA ASP A 13 16.64 5.03 -12.61
C ASP A 13 18.06 4.57 -12.38
N VAL A 14 18.63 4.81 -11.20
CA VAL A 14 19.96 4.28 -10.81
C VAL A 14 19.94 2.76 -10.76
N TYR A 15 18.89 2.18 -10.16
CA TYR A 15 18.77 0.73 -10.04
C TYR A 15 18.48 0.04 -11.38
N LYS A 16 17.69 0.64 -12.27
CA LYS A 16 17.42 0.11 -13.62
C LYS A 16 18.69 0.00 -14.49
N ARG A 17 19.73 0.73 -14.14
CA ARG A 17 21.04 0.67 -14.84
C ARG A 17 21.96 -0.42 -14.32
N GLN A 18 21.60 -1.12 -13.26
CA GLN A 18 22.45 -2.16 -12.65
C GLN A 18 22.32 -3.54 -13.32
N GLY A 19 21.91 -3.56 -14.53
CA GLY A 19 22.29 -4.53 -15.51
C GLY A 19 21.67 -5.87 -15.51
N GLY A 20 21.45 -6.62 -16.38
CA GLY A 20 20.92 -7.94 -16.57
C GLY A 20 19.45 -7.92 -16.94
N ASP A 21 19.04 -8.95 -17.64
CA ASP A 21 17.62 -9.17 -17.95
C ASP A 21 16.87 -9.54 -16.66
N SER A 22 16.07 -8.58 -16.15
CA SER A 22 15.25 -8.79 -14.95
C SER A 22 14.22 -9.92 -15.12
N ALA A 23 13.85 -10.25 -16.35
CA ALA A 23 12.95 -11.36 -16.66
C ALA A 23 13.60 -12.72 -16.36
N SER A 24 14.90 -12.81 -16.36
CA SER A 24 15.65 -14.02 -16.02
C SER A 24 15.82 -14.24 -14.50
N TYR A 25 15.46 -13.25 -13.66
CA TYR A 25 15.59 -13.33 -12.22
C TYR A 25 14.21 -13.38 -11.55
N PRO A 26 13.76 -14.55 -11.08
CA PRO A 26 12.40 -14.74 -10.54
C PRO A 26 12.07 -13.88 -9.31
N PRO A 27 12.99 -13.60 -8.35
CA PRO A 27 12.71 -12.71 -7.25
C PRO A 27 12.55 -11.25 -7.70
N ASP A 28 11.73 -10.49 -6.99
CA ASP A 28 11.57 -9.06 -7.19
C ASP A 28 12.85 -8.31 -6.78
N LEU A 29 13.63 -7.87 -7.76
CA LEU A 29 14.86 -7.09 -7.54
C LEU A 29 14.61 -5.80 -6.75
N TRP A 30 13.39 -5.27 -6.81
CA TRP A 30 13.00 -4.01 -6.19
C TRP A 30 12.43 -4.19 -4.79
N HIS A 31 12.26 -5.41 -4.32
CA HIS A 31 11.67 -5.70 -3.02
C HIS A 31 12.38 -4.95 -1.89
N TYR A 32 13.69 -5.09 -1.79
CA TYR A 32 14.47 -4.47 -0.72
C TYR A 32 14.45 -2.92 -0.77
N PRO A 33 14.72 -2.27 -1.91
CA PRO A 33 14.58 -0.81 -2.02
C PRO A 33 13.17 -0.31 -1.70
N ARG A 34 12.12 -0.96 -2.19
CA ARG A 34 10.72 -0.61 -1.90
C ARG A 34 10.41 -0.74 -0.40
N TYR A 35 10.86 -1.83 0.21
CA TYR A 35 10.68 -2.06 1.65
C TYR A 35 11.35 -0.97 2.48
N LYS A 36 12.61 -0.64 2.20
CA LYS A 36 13.33 0.45 2.89
C LYS A 36 12.66 1.80 2.70
N LEU A 37 12.22 2.11 1.48
CA LEU A 37 11.50 3.36 1.18
C LEU A 37 10.21 3.44 2.00
N THR A 38 9.43 2.36 2.02
CA THR A 38 8.17 2.31 2.77
C THR A 38 8.40 2.56 4.26
N ILE A 39 9.37 1.88 4.88
CA ILE A 39 9.70 2.11 6.29
C ILE A 39 10.13 3.55 6.54
N ALA A 40 11.01 4.10 5.71
CA ALA A 40 11.52 5.47 5.88
C ALA A 40 10.39 6.51 5.74
N CYS A 41 9.49 6.35 4.77
CA CYS A 41 8.35 7.22 4.58
C CYS A 41 7.40 7.15 5.79
N ARG A 42 6.98 5.93 6.17
CA ARG A 42 6.04 5.73 7.28
C ARG A 42 6.59 6.22 8.62
N ALA A 43 7.87 6.03 8.89
CA ALA A 43 8.53 6.54 10.09
C ALA A 43 8.55 8.08 10.18
N ASN A 44 8.40 8.76 9.04
CA ASN A 44 8.39 10.23 8.95
C ASN A 44 6.99 10.80 8.60
N GLY A 45 5.92 9.99 8.71
CA GLY A 45 4.55 10.44 8.41
C GLY A 45 4.31 10.76 6.93
N LEU A 46 5.09 10.17 6.02
CA LEU A 46 4.97 10.36 4.57
C LEU A 46 4.32 9.15 3.91
N ASP A 47 3.57 9.40 2.85
CA ASP A 47 3.02 8.33 2.02
C ASP A 47 4.04 7.84 0.98
N PRO A 48 4.45 6.56 1.04
CA PRO A 48 5.34 5.98 0.05
C PRO A 48 4.60 5.72 -1.27
N VAL A 49 5.14 6.23 -2.37
CA VAL A 49 4.63 5.99 -3.72
C VAL A 49 5.70 5.30 -4.54
N ASP A 50 5.35 4.18 -5.20
CA ASP A 50 6.27 3.42 -6.05
C ASP A 50 6.58 4.14 -7.35
N GLY A 51 7.74 3.87 -7.91
CA GLY A 51 8.21 4.44 -9.16
C GLY A 51 7.41 3.99 -10.39
N PRO A 52 7.62 4.63 -11.55
CA PRO A 52 6.89 4.31 -12.78
C PRO A 52 7.32 2.94 -13.35
N PHE A 53 6.39 2.32 -14.07
CA PHE A 53 6.65 1.16 -14.90
C PHE A 53 6.62 1.58 -16.39
N ALA A 54 7.75 1.46 -17.06
CA ALA A 54 7.93 2.04 -18.39
C ALA A 54 7.22 1.28 -19.52
N ASP A 55 7.07 -0.05 -19.38
CA ASP A 55 6.40 -0.87 -20.42
C ASP A 55 4.88 -0.86 -20.23
N PHE A 56 4.25 0.25 -20.61
CA PHE A 56 2.78 0.41 -20.50
C PHE A 56 1.98 -0.57 -21.38
N ARG A 57 2.63 -1.34 -22.26
CA ARG A 57 1.99 -2.37 -23.08
C ARG A 57 1.86 -3.71 -22.37
N ASN A 58 2.40 -3.81 -21.15
CA ASN A 58 2.33 -5.01 -20.32
C ASN A 58 1.50 -4.73 -19.05
N PRO A 59 0.16 -4.70 -19.14
CA PRO A 59 -0.71 -4.37 -18.02
C PRO A 59 -0.65 -5.40 -16.89
N ASP A 60 -0.42 -6.67 -17.20
CA ASP A 60 -0.38 -7.74 -16.19
C ASP A 60 0.85 -7.61 -15.29
N PHE A 61 1.99 -7.26 -15.86
CA PHE A 61 3.19 -7.03 -15.07
C PHE A 61 3.07 -5.74 -14.24
N PHE A 62 2.46 -4.68 -14.81
CA PHE A 62 2.16 -3.46 -14.05
C PHE A 62 1.25 -3.74 -12.86
N ARG A 63 0.19 -4.54 -13.04
CA ARG A 63 -0.69 -5.00 -11.95
C ARG A 63 0.09 -5.74 -10.88
N THR A 64 0.93 -6.69 -11.27
CA THR A 64 1.78 -7.46 -10.34
C THR A 64 2.68 -6.53 -9.51
N GLU A 65 3.27 -5.51 -10.11
CA GLU A 65 4.07 -4.52 -9.38
C GLU A 65 3.22 -3.67 -8.42
N CYS A 66 2.01 -3.26 -8.82
CA CYS A 66 1.08 -2.55 -7.95
C CYS A 66 0.71 -3.39 -6.72
N GLU A 67 0.34 -4.65 -6.93
CA GLU A 67 -0.02 -5.60 -5.87
C GLU A 67 1.14 -5.82 -4.89
N ARG A 68 2.35 -6.01 -5.39
CA ARG A 68 3.57 -6.09 -4.55
C ARG A 68 3.79 -4.82 -3.74
N GLY A 69 3.64 -3.65 -4.37
CA GLY A 69 3.74 -2.36 -3.68
C GLY A 69 2.70 -2.21 -2.57
N ASN A 70 1.45 -2.59 -2.85
CA ASN A 70 0.37 -2.55 -1.87
C ASN A 70 0.65 -3.48 -0.66
N VAL A 71 1.11 -4.70 -0.90
CA VAL A 71 1.51 -5.65 0.17
C VAL A 71 2.64 -5.08 1.03
N LEU A 72 3.59 -4.34 0.44
CA LEU A 72 4.66 -3.66 1.18
C LEU A 72 4.20 -2.42 1.95
N GLY A 73 2.94 -2.00 1.81
CA GLY A 73 2.38 -0.84 2.50
C GLY A 73 2.58 0.49 1.77
N MET A 74 2.86 0.46 0.46
CA MET A 74 2.87 1.67 -0.36
C MET A 74 1.45 2.23 -0.54
N ALA A 75 1.35 3.55 -0.70
CA ALA A 75 0.09 4.25 -0.89
C ALA A 75 -0.37 4.27 -2.34
N GLY A 76 0.54 4.08 -3.30
CA GLY A 76 0.25 4.14 -4.72
C GLY A 76 1.47 3.86 -5.59
N LYS A 77 1.28 3.98 -6.91
CA LYS A 77 2.32 3.83 -7.93
C LYS A 77 2.14 4.89 -9.02
N TRP A 78 3.23 5.38 -9.57
CA TRP A 78 3.16 6.34 -10.68
C TRP A 78 2.63 5.68 -11.94
N ALA A 79 1.54 6.24 -12.49
CA ALA A 79 1.03 5.92 -13.81
C ALA A 79 1.60 6.92 -14.82
N ILE A 80 2.28 6.43 -15.85
CA ILE A 80 2.84 7.25 -16.93
C ILE A 80 2.02 7.17 -18.21
N HIS A 81 0.98 6.36 -18.24
CA HIS A 81 0.06 6.19 -19.34
C HIS A 81 -1.37 6.01 -18.80
N PRO A 82 -2.42 6.53 -19.51
CA PRO A 82 -3.81 6.40 -19.07
C PRO A 82 -4.25 4.96 -18.77
N SER A 83 -3.79 3.98 -19.55
CA SER A 83 -4.12 2.55 -19.33
C SER A 83 -3.61 1.98 -18.00
N GLN A 84 -2.74 2.68 -17.32
CA GLN A 84 -2.22 2.26 -16.01
C GLN A 84 -3.05 2.79 -14.83
N VAL A 85 -3.88 3.82 -15.06
CA VAL A 85 -4.61 4.52 -13.99
C VAL A 85 -5.60 3.59 -13.30
N ASP A 86 -6.49 2.96 -14.06
CA ASP A 86 -7.52 2.08 -13.51
C ASP A 86 -6.90 0.86 -12.79
N ILE A 87 -5.82 0.32 -13.35
CA ILE A 87 -5.10 -0.80 -12.75
C ILE A 87 -4.49 -0.41 -11.40
N ALA A 88 -3.87 0.78 -11.33
CA ALA A 88 -3.30 1.27 -10.08
C ALA A 88 -4.40 1.57 -9.04
N GLN A 89 -5.48 2.23 -9.45
CA GLN A 89 -6.61 2.49 -8.56
C GLN A 89 -7.17 1.20 -7.98
N ASP A 90 -7.44 0.21 -8.82
CA ASP A 90 -7.96 -1.10 -8.40
C ASP A 90 -7.02 -1.79 -7.41
N ALA A 91 -5.71 -1.83 -7.71
CA ALA A 91 -4.73 -2.52 -6.89
C ALA A 91 -4.49 -1.86 -5.51
N PHE A 92 -4.63 -0.55 -5.39
CA PHE A 92 -4.38 0.19 -4.14
C PHE A 92 -5.65 0.55 -3.37
N SER A 93 -6.84 0.32 -3.94
CA SER A 93 -8.11 0.51 -3.26
C SER A 93 -8.44 -0.66 -2.34
N PRO A 94 -9.08 -0.41 -1.19
CA PRO A 94 -9.56 -1.50 -0.35
C PRO A 94 -10.76 -2.19 -1.01
N SER A 95 -10.89 -3.51 -0.81
CA SER A 95 -12.07 -4.23 -1.29
C SER A 95 -13.32 -3.87 -0.48
N ALA A 96 -14.50 -3.93 -1.10
CA ALA A 96 -15.77 -3.69 -0.41
C ALA A 96 -15.97 -4.60 0.82
N THR A 97 -15.48 -5.85 0.73
CA THR A 97 -15.50 -6.80 1.86
C THR A 97 -14.59 -6.36 2.99
N ALA A 98 -13.39 -5.87 2.69
CA ALA A 98 -12.45 -5.36 3.69
C ALA A 98 -13.03 -4.12 4.39
N VAL A 99 -13.64 -3.19 3.63
CA VAL A 99 -14.27 -1.99 4.17
C VAL A 99 -15.45 -2.35 5.09
N SER A 100 -16.35 -3.24 4.65
CA SER A 100 -17.48 -3.69 5.45
C SER A 100 -17.03 -4.35 6.76
N SER A 101 -16.02 -5.22 6.68
CA SER A 101 -15.44 -5.87 7.85
C SER A 101 -14.78 -4.87 8.80
N ALA A 102 -14.01 -3.92 8.26
CA ALA A 102 -13.35 -2.88 9.06
C ALA A 102 -14.36 -2.01 9.81
N ARG A 103 -15.40 -1.53 9.14
CA ARG A 103 -16.47 -0.73 9.77
C ARG A 103 -17.23 -1.53 10.85
N LYS A 104 -17.50 -2.81 10.60
CA LYS A 104 -18.14 -3.70 11.60
C LYS A 104 -17.27 -3.87 12.85
N GLN A 105 -15.98 -4.16 12.65
CA GLN A 105 -15.04 -4.38 13.75
C GLN A 105 -14.80 -3.09 14.55
N GLN A 106 -14.65 -1.95 13.87
CA GLN A 106 -14.51 -0.64 14.50
C GLN A 106 -15.71 -0.35 15.40
N LYS A 107 -16.91 -0.45 14.86
CA LYS A 107 -18.16 -0.18 15.61
C LYS A 107 -18.28 -1.10 16.84
N ALA A 108 -17.96 -2.37 16.71
CA ALA A 108 -18.02 -3.31 17.82
C ALA A 108 -16.99 -2.97 18.91
N TYR A 109 -15.80 -2.55 18.53
CA TYR A 109 -14.77 -2.13 19.46
C TYR A 109 -15.16 -0.85 20.21
N ASP A 110 -15.70 0.15 19.52
CA ASP A 110 -16.16 1.40 20.13
C ASP A 110 -17.23 1.13 21.21
N GLN A 111 -18.18 0.25 20.92
CA GLN A 111 -19.21 -0.18 21.89
C GLN A 111 -18.61 -0.93 23.10
N ALA A 112 -17.59 -1.73 22.88
CA ALA A 112 -16.92 -2.45 23.94
C ALA A 112 -16.07 -1.52 24.82
N LEU A 113 -15.45 -0.52 24.22
CA LEU A 113 -14.68 0.50 24.93
C LEU A 113 -15.56 1.30 25.91
N GLU A 114 -16.81 1.63 25.52
CA GLU A 114 -17.81 2.27 26.40
C GLU A 114 -18.14 1.38 27.64
N GLN A 115 -17.97 0.06 27.51
CA GLN A 115 -18.17 -0.91 28.58
C GLN A 115 -16.88 -1.19 29.39
N GLY A 116 -15.78 -0.47 29.08
CA GLY A 116 -14.49 -0.62 29.74
C GLY A 116 -13.66 -1.82 29.25
N LEU A 117 -14.01 -2.42 28.10
CA LEU A 117 -13.27 -3.54 27.52
C LEU A 117 -12.23 -3.02 26.52
N GLY A 118 -10.94 -3.33 26.77
CA GLY A 118 -9.82 -2.90 25.90
C GLY A 118 -9.52 -3.83 24.72
N ALA A 119 -10.15 -5.00 24.66
CA ALA A 119 -10.03 -5.97 23.56
C ALA A 119 -11.30 -6.82 23.47
N ILE A 120 -11.68 -7.18 22.24
CA ILE A 120 -12.86 -7.99 21.93
C ILE A 120 -12.55 -9.01 20.82
N GLN A 121 -13.48 -9.91 20.58
CA GLN A 121 -13.45 -10.81 19.44
C GLN A 121 -14.64 -10.52 18.51
N VAL A 122 -14.36 -10.31 17.23
CA VAL A 122 -15.37 -10.11 16.17
C VAL A 122 -15.09 -11.10 15.06
N ASP A 123 -16.04 -11.96 14.74
CA ASP A 123 -15.92 -12.99 13.68
C ASP A 123 -14.64 -13.87 13.82
N GLY A 124 -14.26 -14.19 15.07
CA GLY A 124 -13.07 -14.99 15.35
C GLY A 124 -11.74 -14.21 15.35
N VAL A 125 -11.76 -12.91 15.03
CA VAL A 125 -10.59 -12.05 15.02
C VAL A 125 -10.55 -11.21 16.30
N MET A 126 -9.39 -11.15 16.95
CA MET A 126 -9.18 -10.25 18.09
C MET A 126 -9.01 -8.81 17.60
N VAL A 127 -9.72 -7.88 18.21
CA VAL A 127 -9.67 -6.44 17.93
C VAL A 127 -9.30 -5.70 19.21
N ASP A 128 -8.22 -4.96 19.15
CA ASP A 128 -7.67 -4.14 20.23
C ASP A 128 -7.29 -2.73 19.71
N ALA A 129 -6.73 -1.89 20.54
CA ALA A 129 -6.32 -0.54 20.18
C ALA A 129 -5.29 -0.49 19.04
N ALA A 130 -4.45 -1.51 18.86
CA ALA A 130 -3.51 -1.58 17.75
C ALA A 130 -4.21 -1.97 16.45
N SER A 131 -5.13 -2.92 16.52
CA SER A 131 -5.96 -3.34 15.38
C SER A 131 -6.82 -2.20 14.84
N VAL A 132 -7.40 -1.38 15.71
CA VAL A 132 -8.24 -0.23 15.34
C VAL A 132 -7.52 0.76 14.43
N ARG A 133 -6.23 0.99 14.64
CA ARG A 133 -5.45 1.88 13.75
C ARG A 133 -5.37 1.34 12.32
N ILE A 134 -5.28 0.02 12.17
CA ILE A 134 -5.26 -0.64 10.85
C ILE A 134 -6.64 -0.54 10.20
N LEU A 135 -7.70 -0.78 10.98
CA LEU A 135 -9.08 -0.65 10.50
C LEU A 135 -9.39 0.78 10.04
N GLN A 136 -8.96 1.78 10.83
CA GLN A 136 -9.14 3.18 10.48
C GLN A 136 -8.47 3.54 9.14
N ASN A 137 -7.24 3.06 8.90
CA ASN A 137 -6.57 3.28 7.62
C ASN A 137 -7.36 2.72 6.42
N ILE A 138 -8.05 1.59 6.59
CA ILE A 138 -8.90 1.01 5.54
C ILE A 138 -10.13 1.88 5.33
N ILE A 139 -10.76 2.34 6.41
CA ILE A 139 -11.96 3.18 6.37
C ILE A 139 -11.63 4.54 5.74
N ASP A 140 -10.53 5.18 6.17
CA ASP A 140 -10.11 6.48 5.63
C ASP A 140 -9.85 6.41 4.12
N LYS A 141 -9.20 5.34 3.65
CA LYS A 141 -9.01 5.11 2.21
C LYS A 141 -10.34 4.93 1.48
N ALA A 142 -11.28 4.17 2.06
CA ALA A 142 -12.59 3.94 1.48
C ALA A 142 -13.40 5.24 1.38
N ASP A 143 -13.42 6.04 2.44
CA ASP A 143 -14.11 7.31 2.49
C ASP A 143 -13.52 8.33 1.49
N LEU A 144 -12.20 8.33 1.31
CA LEU A 144 -11.53 9.19 0.33
C LEU A 144 -11.95 8.89 -1.12
N ILE A 145 -12.26 7.64 -1.44
CA ILE A 145 -12.68 7.22 -2.79
C ILE A 145 -14.20 7.05 -2.91
N GLY A 146 -14.97 7.41 -1.88
CA GLY A 146 -16.43 7.42 -1.91
C GLY A 146 -17.10 6.06 -1.76
N MET A 147 -16.49 5.12 -1.04
CA MET A 147 -17.02 3.77 -0.77
C MET A 147 -17.79 3.70 0.56
#